data_783bc02f380eaa456c7a9d525a04cbc8
#
_entry.id   783bc02f380eaa456c7a9d525a04cbc8
#
_cell.length_a   1.000
_cell.length_b   1.000
_cell.length_c   1.000
_cell.angle_alpha   90.00
_cell.angle_beta   90.00
_cell.angle_gamma   90.00
#
_symmetry.space_group_name_H-M   'P 1'
#
loop_
_entity.id
_entity.type
_entity.pdbx_description
1 polymer ?
#
loop_
_entity_poly.entity_id
_entity_poly.type
_entity_poly.pdbx_seq_one_letter_code
_entity_poly.pdbx_strand_id
1 'polypeptide(L)'
;IYGQVRKKLIDAFGGRFEEVIVGGAPINREVETFLHKIKFPFTVGYGMTECAPLISYTPHREFRPGSSGRTLFGYVETKIDSLDPENIPGEICVRGEHVMKGYYKNEEATKAVLDEDGWLHTGDMGTISADGTIFIKGRSKTMILTSNGQNIYPEEIEAKLNNMPFVMESLIV
;
A
#
# COMPACT_ATOMS: atom_id res chain seq x y z
N ILE A 1 -8.97 -1.23 30.10
CA ILE A 1 -9.93 -1.19 28.97
C ILE A 1 -9.24 -1.71 27.68
N TYR A 2 -8.15 -1.13 27.19
CA TYR A 2 -7.50 -1.53 25.93
C TYR A 2 -7.03 -2.99 25.89
N GLY A 3 -6.47 -3.50 26.98
CA GLY A 3 -6.07 -4.91 27.09
C GLY A 3 -7.25 -5.89 26.97
N GLN A 4 -8.40 -5.53 27.50
CA GLN A 4 -9.62 -6.35 27.37
C GLN A 4 -10.19 -6.33 25.96
N VAL A 5 -10.17 -5.16 25.29
CA VAL A 5 -10.60 -5.03 23.90
C VAL A 5 -9.67 -5.83 22.98
N ARG A 6 -8.35 -5.65 23.15
CA ARG A 6 -7.36 -6.45 22.41
C ARG A 6 -7.59 -7.95 22.58
N LYS A 7 -7.80 -8.43 23.83
CA LYS A 7 -8.04 -9.84 24.11
C LYS A 7 -9.30 -10.34 23.37
N LYS A 8 -10.41 -9.61 23.42
CA LYS A 8 -11.63 -9.98 22.71
C LYS A 8 -11.44 -10.06 21.20
N LEU A 9 -10.68 -9.13 20.61
CA LEU A 9 -10.36 -9.18 19.19
C LEU A 9 -9.48 -10.40 18.87
N ILE A 10 -8.43 -10.66 19.66
CA ILE A 10 -7.58 -11.84 19.46
C ILE A 10 -8.43 -13.13 19.55
N ASP A 11 -9.30 -13.24 20.55
CA ASP A 11 -10.19 -14.39 20.71
C ASP A 11 -11.16 -14.56 19.51
N ALA A 12 -11.66 -13.45 18.96
CA ALA A 12 -12.53 -13.46 17.78
C ALA A 12 -11.82 -13.96 16.50
N PHE A 13 -10.51 -13.77 16.39
CA PHE A 13 -9.66 -14.34 15.33
C PHE A 13 -9.12 -15.74 15.68
N GLY A 14 -9.69 -16.42 16.68
CA GLY A 14 -9.31 -17.77 17.07
C GLY A 14 -8.19 -17.89 18.11
N GLY A 15 -7.59 -16.78 18.52
CA GLY A 15 -6.68 -16.70 19.68
C GLY A 15 -5.27 -17.32 19.51
N ARG A 16 -4.97 -17.91 18.35
CA ARG A 16 -3.73 -18.70 18.10
C ARG A 16 -2.94 -18.24 16.87
N PHE A 17 -3.07 -17.00 16.45
CA PHE A 17 -2.28 -16.42 15.37
C PHE A 17 -1.14 -15.54 15.93
N GLU A 18 -0.09 -15.34 15.16
CA GLU A 18 1.02 -14.46 15.52
C GLU A 18 0.71 -13.01 15.11
N GLU A 19 0.21 -12.82 13.90
CA GLU A 19 -0.20 -11.51 13.38
C GLU A 19 -1.26 -11.64 12.29
N VAL A 20 -1.96 -10.53 12.03
CA VAL A 20 -2.87 -10.36 10.90
C VAL A 20 -2.21 -9.45 9.89
N ILE A 21 -2.06 -9.92 8.66
CA ILE A 21 -1.55 -9.12 7.56
C ILE A 21 -2.74 -8.58 6.77
N VAL A 22 -2.89 -7.27 6.73
CA VAL A 22 -3.91 -6.57 5.95
C VAL A 22 -3.31 -6.19 4.60
N GLY A 23 -3.99 -6.50 3.51
CA GLY A 23 -3.54 -6.19 2.16
C GLY A 23 -4.67 -6.21 1.15
N GLY A 24 -4.39 -5.81 -0.09
CA GLY A 24 -5.34 -5.79 -1.20
C GLY A 24 -6.22 -4.54 -1.29
N ALA A 25 -6.35 -3.77 -0.20
CA ALA A 25 -7.02 -2.47 -0.18
C ALA A 25 -6.48 -1.60 0.97
N PRO A 26 -6.60 -0.27 0.90
CA PRO A 26 -6.22 0.61 1.99
C PRO A 26 -7.03 0.32 3.25
N ILE A 27 -6.33 0.19 4.38
CA ILE A 27 -7.01 0.11 5.68
C ILE A 27 -7.53 1.50 6.09
N ASN A 28 -8.72 1.54 6.70
CA ASN A 28 -9.23 2.77 7.27
C ASN A 28 -8.27 3.31 8.35
N ARG A 29 -7.89 4.58 8.25
CA ARG A 29 -6.89 5.24 9.11
C ARG A 29 -7.26 5.28 10.59
N GLU A 30 -8.54 5.43 10.92
CA GLU A 30 -9.02 5.42 12.31
C GLU A 30 -8.92 4.02 12.88
N VAL A 31 -9.30 3.01 12.10
CA VAL A 31 -9.16 1.60 12.48
C VAL A 31 -7.69 1.23 12.67
N GLU A 32 -6.82 1.61 11.75
CA GLU A 32 -5.38 1.40 11.83
C GLU A 32 -4.81 2.00 13.13
N THR A 33 -5.12 3.29 13.37
CA THR A 33 -4.69 4.01 14.56
C THR A 33 -5.20 3.35 15.84
N PHE A 34 -6.46 2.91 15.82
CA PHE A 34 -7.06 2.22 16.96
C PHE A 34 -6.38 0.87 17.23
N LEU A 35 -6.20 0.03 16.21
CA LEU A 35 -5.53 -1.26 16.32
C LEU A 35 -4.10 -1.12 16.83
N HIS A 36 -3.37 -0.14 16.31
CA HIS A 36 -2.02 0.20 16.79
C HIS A 36 -2.03 0.63 18.27
N LYS A 37 -2.96 1.51 18.66
CA LYS A 37 -3.11 2.00 20.03
C LYS A 37 -3.40 0.88 21.04
N ILE A 38 -4.21 -0.09 20.70
CA ILE A 38 -4.51 -1.25 21.56
C ILE A 38 -3.44 -2.34 21.46
N LYS A 39 -2.40 -2.14 20.65
CA LYS A 39 -1.33 -3.09 20.37
C LYS A 39 -1.87 -4.44 19.85
N PHE A 40 -2.89 -4.40 18.98
CA PHE A 40 -3.33 -5.58 18.25
C PHE A 40 -2.23 -6.02 17.28
N PRO A 41 -1.91 -7.31 17.18
CA PRO A 41 -0.82 -7.77 16.31
C PRO A 41 -1.26 -7.78 14.85
N PHE A 42 -1.13 -6.65 14.17
CA PHE A 42 -1.42 -6.50 12.75
C PHE A 42 -0.33 -5.72 12.04
N THR A 43 -0.25 -5.92 10.77
CA THR A 43 0.59 -5.15 9.85
C THR A 43 -0.13 -4.94 8.53
N VAL A 44 0.37 -4.03 7.72
CA VAL A 44 -0.11 -3.80 6.36
C VAL A 44 1.00 -4.23 5.39
N GLY A 45 0.63 -5.07 4.43
CA GLY A 45 1.48 -5.46 3.32
C GLY A 45 0.97 -4.86 2.02
N TYR A 46 1.87 -4.62 1.08
CA TYR A 46 1.55 -4.14 -0.26
C TYR A 46 1.98 -5.15 -1.30
N GLY A 47 1.15 -5.29 -2.31
CA GLY A 47 1.44 -6.15 -3.44
C GLY A 47 0.31 -6.18 -4.45
N MET A 48 0.53 -6.92 -5.52
CA MET A 48 -0.39 -7.08 -6.64
C MET A 48 -0.20 -8.45 -7.28
N THR A 49 -1.19 -8.91 -8.04
CA THR A 49 -1.18 -10.22 -8.69
C THR A 49 0.05 -10.40 -9.59
N GLU A 50 0.46 -9.34 -10.26
CA GLU A 50 1.64 -9.28 -11.13
C GLU A 50 2.97 -9.50 -10.40
N CYS A 51 2.97 -9.49 -9.06
CA CYS A 51 4.15 -9.67 -8.19
C CYS A 51 4.04 -10.90 -7.27
N ALA A 52 3.15 -11.85 -7.51
CA ALA A 52 2.98 -13.16 -6.88
C ALA A 52 2.83 -13.24 -5.33
N PRO A 53 2.04 -12.45 -4.64
CA PRO A 53 1.61 -11.09 -4.87
C PRO A 53 2.47 -10.02 -4.16
N LEU A 54 3.35 -10.38 -3.20
CA LEU A 54 3.87 -9.48 -2.18
C LEU A 54 5.11 -8.67 -2.63
N ILE A 55 5.03 -7.37 -2.47
CA ILE A 55 6.12 -6.41 -2.76
C ILE A 55 6.79 -5.95 -1.47
N SER A 56 5.98 -5.56 -0.48
CA SER A 56 6.49 -5.05 0.78
C SER A 56 5.73 -5.57 1.99
N TYR A 57 6.44 -5.70 3.10
CA TYR A 57 5.95 -6.21 4.36
C TYR A 57 6.90 -5.82 5.50
N THR A 58 6.36 -5.63 6.69
CA THR A 58 7.13 -5.46 7.93
C THR A 58 6.39 -6.17 9.05
N PRO A 59 7.06 -6.97 9.90
CA PRO A 59 6.42 -7.60 11.06
C PRO A 59 5.71 -6.56 11.94
N HIS A 60 4.57 -6.92 12.53
CA HIS A 60 3.72 -6.03 13.31
C HIS A 60 4.45 -5.26 14.42
N ARG A 61 5.56 -5.81 14.94
CA ARG A 61 6.37 -5.18 16.00
C ARG A 61 7.15 -3.97 15.52
N GLU A 62 7.43 -3.90 14.22
CA GLU A 62 8.17 -2.82 13.57
C GLU A 62 7.26 -1.99 12.64
N PHE A 63 5.98 -2.33 12.58
CA PHE A 63 5.02 -1.66 11.72
C PHE A 63 4.87 -0.18 12.07
N ARG A 64 4.90 0.66 11.04
CA ARG A 64 4.65 2.11 11.14
C ARG A 64 3.26 2.42 10.60
N PRO A 65 2.35 2.99 11.41
CA PRO A 65 1.04 3.41 10.92
C PRO A 65 1.14 4.28 9.65
N GLY A 66 0.33 3.95 8.67
CA GLY A 66 0.31 4.62 7.38
C GLY A 66 1.31 4.11 6.36
N SER A 67 2.18 3.21 6.73
CA SER A 67 3.07 2.53 5.77
C SER A 67 2.44 1.24 5.24
N SER A 68 3.01 0.75 4.16
CA SER A 68 2.69 -0.56 3.59
C SER A 68 3.84 -1.56 3.76
N GLY A 69 4.68 -1.34 4.78
CA GLY A 69 5.84 -2.16 5.06
C GLY A 69 7.09 -1.79 4.25
N ARG A 70 8.18 -2.49 4.52
CA ARG A 70 9.45 -2.36 3.79
C ARG A 70 9.48 -3.29 2.59
N THR A 71 10.14 -2.88 1.52
CA THR A 71 10.47 -3.74 0.38
C THR A 71 11.07 -5.06 0.88
N LEU A 72 10.66 -6.19 0.29
CA LEU A 72 11.17 -7.51 0.64
C LEU A 72 12.64 -7.63 0.22
N PHE A 73 13.53 -7.36 1.17
CA PHE A 73 14.97 -7.31 0.93
C PHE A 73 15.51 -8.64 0.38
N GLY A 74 16.35 -8.53 -0.67
CA GLY A 74 17.00 -9.67 -1.30
C GLY A 74 16.16 -10.39 -2.37
N TYR A 75 14.87 -10.08 -2.48
CA TYR A 75 13.96 -10.70 -3.46
C TYR A 75 13.32 -9.68 -4.40
N VAL A 76 13.16 -8.45 -3.94
CA VAL A 76 12.44 -7.39 -4.62
C VAL A 76 13.30 -6.14 -4.64
N GLU A 77 13.45 -5.55 -5.82
CA GLU A 77 13.94 -4.20 -5.98
C GLU A 77 12.74 -3.27 -6.16
N THR A 78 12.74 -2.15 -5.47
CA THR A 78 11.69 -1.13 -5.58
C THR A 78 12.32 0.24 -5.77
N LYS A 79 11.81 1.00 -6.72
CA LYS A 79 12.14 2.41 -6.90
C LYS A 79 10.87 3.25 -7.00
N ILE A 80 10.98 4.51 -6.64
CA ILE A 80 9.94 5.51 -6.90
C ILE A 80 10.45 6.38 -8.06
N ASP A 81 9.64 6.51 -9.10
CA ASP A 81 9.94 7.40 -10.23
C ASP A 81 9.67 8.85 -9.82
N SER A 82 10.64 9.43 -9.13
CA SER A 82 10.60 10.78 -8.57
C SER A 82 11.98 11.35 -8.41
N LEU A 83 12.11 12.69 -8.48
CA LEU A 83 13.35 13.41 -8.21
C LEU A 83 13.75 13.39 -6.73
N ASP A 84 12.77 13.22 -5.84
CA ASP A 84 12.95 13.08 -4.39
C ASP A 84 12.02 11.99 -3.88
N PRO A 85 12.42 10.70 -3.93
CA PRO A 85 11.57 9.57 -3.59
C PRO A 85 11.05 9.56 -2.15
N GLU A 86 11.70 10.28 -1.25
CA GLU A 86 11.26 10.35 0.15
C GLU A 86 10.14 11.36 0.35
N ASN A 87 10.15 12.48 -0.39
CA ASN A 87 9.26 13.62 -0.14
C ASN A 87 8.26 13.88 -1.27
N ILE A 88 8.62 13.54 -2.51
CA ILE A 88 7.78 13.78 -3.69
C ILE A 88 7.25 12.43 -4.18
N PRO A 89 5.93 12.19 -4.11
CA PRO A 89 5.34 10.96 -4.63
C PRO A 89 5.63 10.77 -6.13
N GLY A 90 6.01 9.56 -6.50
CA GLY A 90 6.16 9.11 -7.87
C GLY A 90 5.58 7.71 -8.04
N GLU A 91 5.61 7.18 -9.25
CA GLU A 91 5.15 5.83 -9.50
C GLU A 91 6.07 4.80 -8.82
N ILE A 92 5.47 3.83 -8.17
CA ILE A 92 6.17 2.70 -7.57
C ILE A 92 6.51 1.72 -8.69
N CYS A 93 7.80 1.51 -8.95
CA CYS A 93 8.28 0.51 -9.89
C CYS A 93 8.96 -0.63 -9.16
N VAL A 94 8.73 -1.85 -9.63
CA VAL A 94 9.17 -3.08 -8.96
C VAL A 94 9.90 -3.99 -9.94
N ARG A 95 10.99 -4.60 -9.49
CA ARG A 95 11.74 -5.59 -10.26
C ARG A 95 12.12 -6.78 -9.37
N GLY A 96 12.11 -7.99 -9.91
CA GLY A 96 12.51 -9.20 -9.20
C GLY A 96 11.97 -10.47 -9.84
N GLU A 97 12.43 -11.62 -9.36
CA GLU A 97 12.02 -12.93 -9.91
C GLU A 97 10.53 -13.25 -9.71
N HIS A 98 9.87 -12.58 -8.78
CA HIS A 98 8.45 -12.72 -8.47
C HIS A 98 7.55 -11.90 -9.42
N VAL A 99 8.12 -11.01 -10.24
CA VAL A 99 7.38 -10.24 -11.24
C VAL A 99 6.92 -11.16 -12.37
N MET A 100 5.68 -10.98 -12.79
CA MET A 100 5.08 -11.76 -13.89
C MET A 100 5.91 -11.69 -15.17
N LYS A 101 5.83 -12.72 -16.00
CA LYS A 101 6.41 -12.71 -17.35
C LYS A 101 5.61 -11.88 -18.34
N GLY A 102 4.36 -11.57 -18.04
CA GLY A 102 3.44 -10.80 -18.86
C GLY A 102 2.02 -11.31 -18.79
N TYR A 103 1.12 -10.57 -19.43
CA TYR A 103 -0.28 -10.96 -19.59
C TYR A 103 -0.46 -11.99 -20.71
N TYR A 104 -1.21 -13.05 -20.42
CA TYR A 104 -1.39 -14.15 -21.36
C TYR A 104 -2.01 -13.67 -22.69
N LYS A 105 -1.29 -13.93 -23.80
CA LYS A 105 -1.68 -13.51 -25.16
C LYS A 105 -2.00 -12.01 -25.30
N ASN A 106 -1.40 -11.16 -24.50
CA ASN A 106 -1.60 -9.72 -24.56
C ASN A 106 -0.24 -8.98 -24.40
N GLU A 107 0.52 -8.95 -25.49
CA GLU A 107 1.84 -8.30 -25.51
C GLU A 107 1.73 -6.78 -25.36
N GLU A 108 0.68 -6.17 -25.89
CA GLU A 108 0.47 -4.72 -25.81
C GLU A 108 0.30 -4.30 -24.35
N ALA A 109 -0.61 -4.94 -23.61
CA ALA A 109 -0.80 -4.68 -22.20
C ALA A 109 0.47 -5.00 -21.38
N THR A 110 1.23 -6.03 -21.77
CA THR A 110 2.49 -6.37 -21.10
C THR A 110 3.52 -5.26 -21.27
N LYS A 111 3.74 -4.79 -22.49
CA LYS A 111 4.69 -3.70 -22.80
C LYS A 111 4.27 -2.37 -22.20
N ALA A 112 2.99 -2.18 -21.93
CA ALA A 112 2.48 -0.96 -21.27
C ALA A 112 2.85 -0.87 -19.77
N VAL A 113 3.21 -1.99 -19.14
CA VAL A 113 3.49 -2.04 -17.68
C VAL A 113 4.86 -2.62 -17.36
N LEU A 114 5.49 -3.35 -18.25
CA LEU A 114 6.80 -3.99 -18.04
C LEU A 114 7.78 -3.41 -19.07
N ASP A 115 8.79 -2.69 -18.56
CA ASP A 115 9.80 -2.08 -19.42
C ASP A 115 10.92 -3.06 -19.86
N GLU A 116 11.81 -2.59 -20.75
CA GLU A 116 12.90 -3.40 -21.29
C GLU A 116 13.96 -3.77 -20.23
N ASP A 117 14.07 -3.01 -19.14
CA ASP A 117 14.98 -3.24 -18.02
C ASP A 117 14.38 -4.18 -16.96
N GLY A 118 13.15 -4.66 -17.18
CA GLY A 118 12.42 -5.58 -16.30
C GLY A 118 11.73 -4.91 -15.12
N TRP A 119 11.53 -3.59 -15.17
CA TRP A 119 10.73 -2.90 -14.17
C TRP A 119 9.24 -2.99 -14.50
N LEU A 120 8.47 -3.43 -13.52
CA LEU A 120 7.01 -3.37 -13.56
C LEU A 120 6.56 -2.01 -13.02
N HIS A 121 5.85 -1.26 -13.85
CA HIS A 121 5.15 -0.03 -13.52
C HIS A 121 3.82 -0.39 -12.89
N THR A 122 3.69 -0.19 -11.57
CA THR A 122 2.54 -0.69 -10.81
C THR A 122 1.26 0.14 -11.01
N GLY A 123 1.41 1.37 -11.48
CA GLY A 123 0.33 2.37 -11.50
C GLY A 123 -0.03 2.92 -10.13
N ASP A 124 0.65 2.49 -9.06
CA ASP A 124 0.49 3.03 -7.73
C ASP A 124 1.49 4.16 -7.48
N MET A 125 1.02 5.25 -6.88
CA MET A 125 1.84 6.41 -6.51
C MET A 125 2.22 6.33 -5.04
N GLY A 126 3.46 6.67 -4.72
CA GLY A 126 3.93 6.61 -3.34
C GLY A 126 5.28 7.26 -3.11
N THR A 127 5.75 7.16 -1.87
CA THR A 127 7.09 7.54 -1.44
C THR A 127 7.77 6.36 -0.76
N ILE A 128 9.10 6.40 -0.68
CA ILE A 128 9.90 5.37 0.00
C ILE A 128 10.90 6.06 0.92
N SER A 129 10.93 5.67 2.19
CA SER A 129 11.92 6.19 3.13
C SER A 129 13.28 5.50 2.97
N ALA A 130 14.33 6.10 3.54
CA ALA A 130 15.70 5.60 3.44
C ALA A 130 15.89 4.14 3.92
N ASP A 131 15.01 3.64 4.79
CA ASP A 131 15.01 2.24 5.25
C ASP A 131 14.18 1.29 4.37
N GLY A 132 13.69 1.76 3.22
CA GLY A 132 12.89 0.98 2.28
C GLY A 132 11.41 0.86 2.64
N THR A 133 10.91 1.64 3.61
CA THR A 133 9.48 1.65 3.96
C THR A 133 8.67 2.42 2.92
N ILE A 134 7.63 1.78 2.37
CA ILE A 134 6.75 2.32 1.32
C ILE A 134 5.52 2.98 1.95
N PHE A 135 5.13 4.14 1.41
CA PHE A 135 3.91 4.88 1.76
C PHE A 135 3.11 5.13 0.49
N ILE A 136 2.01 4.41 0.32
CA ILE A 136 1.14 4.54 -0.85
C ILE A 136 0.27 5.79 -0.70
N LYS A 137 0.09 6.53 -1.80
CA LYS A 137 -0.71 7.77 -1.88
C LYS A 137 -2.02 7.56 -2.64
N GLY A 138 -1.99 6.82 -3.73
CA GLY A 138 -3.15 6.55 -4.59
C GLY A 138 -2.72 5.94 -5.91
N ARG A 139 -3.59 6.02 -6.91
CA ARG A 139 -3.34 5.51 -8.25
C ARG A 139 -2.95 6.63 -9.21
N SER A 140 -2.02 6.36 -10.13
CA SER A 140 -1.64 7.32 -11.18
C SER A 140 -2.82 7.69 -12.10
N LYS A 141 -3.69 6.71 -12.42
CA LYS A 141 -4.85 6.88 -13.31
C LYS A 141 -5.99 7.70 -12.69
N THR A 142 -6.09 7.74 -11.37
CA THR A 142 -7.13 8.50 -10.65
C THR A 142 -6.61 9.82 -10.14
N MET A 143 -5.31 10.04 -10.17
CA MET A 143 -4.68 11.29 -9.73
C MET A 143 -5.18 12.47 -10.55
N ILE A 144 -5.60 13.52 -9.88
CA ILE A 144 -6.06 14.77 -10.48
C ILE A 144 -4.95 15.81 -10.39
N LEU A 145 -4.52 16.32 -11.56
CA LEU A 145 -3.58 17.43 -11.62
C LEU A 145 -4.35 18.76 -11.59
N THR A 146 -4.10 19.54 -10.55
CA THR A 146 -4.71 20.87 -10.43
C THR A 146 -4.03 21.88 -11.36
N SER A 147 -4.70 23.02 -11.63
CA SER A 147 -4.18 24.09 -12.48
C SER A 147 -2.88 24.73 -11.95
N ASN A 148 -2.60 24.60 -10.66
CA ASN A 148 -1.36 25.08 -10.03
C ASN A 148 -0.25 24.00 -9.95
N GLY A 149 -0.46 22.85 -10.60
CA GLY A 149 0.53 21.76 -10.67
C GLY A 149 0.59 20.86 -9.45
N GLN A 150 -0.39 20.91 -8.55
CA GLN A 150 -0.47 20.00 -7.41
C GLN A 150 -1.19 18.70 -7.78
N ASN A 151 -0.64 17.57 -7.35
CA ASN A 151 -1.28 16.28 -7.45
C ASN A 151 -2.28 16.12 -6.31
N ILE A 152 -3.53 15.79 -6.65
CA ILE A 152 -4.56 15.38 -5.70
C ILE A 152 -4.78 13.88 -5.90
N TYR A 153 -4.79 13.16 -4.80
CA TYR A 153 -5.12 11.74 -4.76
C TYR A 153 -6.54 11.58 -4.22
N PRO A 154 -7.53 11.31 -5.07
CA PRO A 154 -8.94 11.16 -4.69
C PRO A 154 -9.14 10.24 -3.49
N GLU A 155 -8.43 9.14 -3.45
CA GLU A 155 -8.52 8.12 -2.40
C GLU A 155 -8.22 8.68 -1.00
N GLU A 156 -7.31 9.67 -0.88
CA GLU A 156 -7.01 10.31 0.41
C GLU A 156 -8.18 11.18 0.90
N ILE A 157 -8.94 11.80 -0.01
CA ILE A 157 -10.11 12.64 0.30
C ILE A 157 -11.30 11.74 0.60
N GLU A 158 -11.55 10.74 -0.26
CA GLU A 158 -12.61 9.74 -0.11
C GLU A 158 -12.50 9.02 1.23
N ALA A 159 -11.29 8.61 1.63
CA ALA A 159 -11.05 8.00 2.93
C ALA A 159 -11.47 8.89 4.11
N LYS A 160 -11.31 10.20 3.99
CA LYS A 160 -11.77 11.16 5.01
C LYS A 160 -13.29 11.34 5.00
N LEU A 161 -13.88 11.47 3.80
CA LEU A 161 -15.33 11.63 3.64
C LEU A 161 -16.07 10.38 4.12
N ASN A 162 -15.58 9.19 3.78
CA ASN A 162 -16.18 7.91 4.17
C ASN A 162 -16.13 7.62 5.68
N ASN A 163 -15.30 8.37 6.43
CA ASN A 163 -15.29 8.34 7.90
C ASN A 163 -16.31 9.30 8.54
N MET A 164 -16.98 10.13 7.75
CA MET A 164 -17.99 11.05 8.30
C MET A 164 -19.30 10.31 8.61
N PRO A 165 -20.01 10.67 9.69
CA PRO A 165 -21.31 10.10 10.00
C PRO A 165 -22.26 10.23 8.81
N PHE A 166 -23.02 9.15 8.53
CA PHE A 166 -24.02 9.07 7.46
C PHE A 166 -23.45 9.05 6.01
N VAL A 167 -22.14 9.05 5.83
CA VAL A 167 -21.50 8.80 4.52
C VAL A 167 -21.24 7.31 4.41
N MET A 168 -21.80 6.65 3.41
CA MET A 168 -21.54 5.25 3.11
C MET A 168 -20.40 5.08 2.12
N GLU A 169 -20.36 5.93 1.10
CA GLU A 169 -19.37 5.92 0.04
C GLU A 169 -19.28 7.31 -0.58
N SER A 170 -18.09 7.69 -1.03
CA SER A 170 -17.84 8.93 -1.76
C SER A 170 -16.96 8.67 -2.97
N LEU A 171 -17.11 9.47 -4.00
CA LEU A 171 -16.30 9.42 -5.22
C LEU A 171 -15.89 10.86 -5.57
N ILE A 172 -14.59 11.05 -5.78
CA ILE A 172 -14.00 12.32 -6.25
C ILE A 172 -13.68 12.15 -7.73
N VAL A 173 -14.19 13.08 -8.53
CA VAL A 173 -14.03 13.14 -9.98
C VAL A 173 -13.54 14.49 -10.43
#